data_99aba9c017d5f571a6349b65f479a68a
#
_entry.id   99aba9c017d5f571a6349b65f479a68a
#
_cell.length_a   1.000
_cell.length_b   1.000
_cell.length_c   1.000
_cell.angle_alpha   90.00
_cell.angle_beta   90.00
_cell.angle_gamma   90.00
#
_symmetry.space_group_name_H-M   'P 1'
#
loop_
_entity.id
_entity.type
_entity.pdbx_description
1 polymer ?
#
loop_
_entity_poly.entity_id
_entity_poly.type
_entity_poly.pdbx_seq_one_letter_code
_entity_poly.pdbx_strand_id
1 'polypeptide(L)'
;IAVTFMATVEVSREAAAKGVNFIITHEPTWFTGRDVPDWCAEDSTYLAKRRLIDETGMTIWRYHDHMHAAAGDRIYWGVADKLGWNQYLVPGRKAPWLYEIPQTTLVDLAADLKRKLDMTTLQTIGDPEMPVNKVLILVGGGSLGLGVEEMPMQAMEQTHADVMLCGDVTEWTTCAYIRDAMQLGQNKAMIKLGHERSEEAGMEYMATWLPDLIDHCCPVIFIDAKEPFVYL
;
A
#
# COMPACT_ATOMS: atom_id res chain seq x y z
N ILE A 1 13.17 -14.34 10.37
CA ILE A 1 11.90 -13.99 9.68
C ILE A 1 12.15 -12.78 8.80
N ALA A 2 11.64 -12.80 7.57
CA ALA A 2 11.48 -11.60 6.77
C ALA A 2 10.02 -11.18 6.72
N VAL A 3 9.74 -9.89 6.72
CA VAL A 3 8.43 -9.30 6.44
C VAL A 3 8.52 -8.49 5.16
N THR A 4 7.51 -8.56 4.31
CA THR A 4 7.51 -7.92 2.98
C THR A 4 6.08 -7.66 2.51
N PHE A 5 5.91 -6.71 1.59
CA PHE A 5 4.63 -6.52 0.93
C PHE A 5 4.27 -7.74 0.06
N MET A 6 5.18 -8.21 -0.77
CA MET A 6 4.94 -9.34 -1.68
C MET A 6 6.18 -10.23 -1.80
N ALA A 7 6.00 -11.56 -1.62
CA ALA A 7 7.07 -12.54 -1.77
C ALA A 7 7.41 -12.77 -3.26
N THR A 8 8.07 -11.79 -3.89
CA THR A 8 8.58 -11.89 -5.25
C THR A 8 9.75 -12.87 -5.34
N VAL A 9 10.20 -13.21 -6.55
CA VAL A 9 11.42 -14.00 -6.78
C VAL A 9 12.64 -13.28 -6.21
N GLU A 10 12.71 -11.95 -6.38
CA GLU A 10 13.82 -11.14 -5.85
C GLU A 10 13.84 -11.14 -4.32
N VAL A 11 12.69 -10.88 -3.69
CA VAL A 11 12.54 -10.96 -2.23
C VAL A 11 12.92 -12.35 -1.70
N SER A 12 12.47 -13.41 -2.35
CA SER A 12 12.78 -14.79 -1.93
C SER A 12 14.28 -15.09 -2.02
N ARG A 13 14.96 -14.63 -3.06
CA ARG A 13 16.41 -14.75 -3.23
C ARG A 13 17.18 -13.94 -2.19
N GLU A 14 16.76 -12.71 -1.94
CA GLU A 14 17.38 -11.85 -0.93
C GLU A 14 17.22 -12.44 0.48
N ALA A 15 16.02 -12.93 0.81
CA ALA A 15 15.76 -13.61 2.07
C ALA A 15 16.67 -14.84 2.25
N ALA A 16 16.78 -15.70 1.23
CA ALA A 16 17.67 -16.86 1.25
C ALA A 16 19.13 -16.48 1.42
N ALA A 17 19.60 -15.43 0.71
CA ALA A 17 20.98 -14.92 0.82
C ALA A 17 21.29 -14.38 2.22
N LYS A 18 20.27 -13.90 2.95
CA LYS A 18 20.39 -13.45 4.35
C LYS A 18 20.16 -14.55 5.39
N GLY A 19 20.02 -15.81 4.96
CA GLY A 19 19.77 -16.95 5.84
C GLY A 19 18.37 -17.01 6.44
N VAL A 20 17.42 -16.28 5.85
CA VAL A 20 16.02 -16.32 6.25
C VAL A 20 15.33 -17.47 5.54
N ASN A 21 14.52 -18.24 6.29
CA ASN A 21 13.73 -19.36 5.79
C ASN A 21 12.23 -19.24 6.05
N PHE A 22 11.77 -18.11 6.62
CA PHE A 22 10.36 -17.83 6.87
C PHE A 22 10.03 -16.39 6.45
N ILE A 23 9.14 -16.25 5.47
CA ILE A 23 8.65 -14.95 4.98
C ILE A 23 7.20 -14.77 5.39
N ILE A 24 6.90 -13.62 6.00
CA ILE A 24 5.53 -13.12 6.18
C ILE A 24 5.27 -12.11 5.07
N THR A 25 4.34 -12.44 4.17
CA THR A 25 3.95 -11.58 3.04
C THR A 25 2.55 -11.02 3.25
N HIS A 26 2.32 -9.78 2.83
CA HIS A 26 0.98 -9.18 2.82
C HIS A 26 0.17 -9.74 1.65
N GLU A 27 0.70 -9.63 0.45
CA GLU A 27 0.03 -10.01 -0.77
C GLU A 27 0.27 -11.48 -1.18
N PRO A 28 -0.56 -12.04 -2.09
CA PRO A 28 -0.49 -13.43 -2.49
C PRO A 28 0.86 -13.86 -3.07
N THR A 29 1.26 -15.07 -2.74
CA THR A 29 2.44 -15.73 -3.34
C THR A 29 2.16 -16.17 -4.78
N TRP A 30 0.90 -16.58 -5.08
CA TRP A 30 0.50 -17.27 -6.30
C TRP A 30 -0.47 -16.46 -7.18
N PHE A 31 -0.29 -15.14 -7.24
CA PHE A 31 -0.85 -14.21 -8.23
C PHE A 31 -2.37 -13.99 -8.19
N THR A 32 -3.11 -14.59 -7.25
CA THR A 32 -4.55 -14.36 -7.08
C THR A 32 -4.90 -14.14 -5.61
N GLY A 33 -5.97 -13.39 -5.33
CA GLY A 33 -6.39 -13.09 -3.95
C GLY A 33 -6.69 -14.33 -3.10
N ARG A 34 -7.02 -15.47 -3.73
CA ARG A 34 -7.20 -16.77 -3.02
C ARG A 34 -5.87 -17.44 -2.66
N ASP A 35 -4.80 -17.04 -3.30
CA ASP A 35 -3.44 -17.61 -3.15
C ASP A 35 -3.38 -19.13 -3.39
N VAL A 36 -4.21 -19.65 -4.30
CA VAL A 36 -4.28 -21.08 -4.69
C VAL A 36 -3.66 -21.26 -6.06
N PRO A 37 -2.69 -22.16 -6.25
CA PRO A 37 -1.96 -22.32 -7.51
C PRO A 37 -2.65 -23.22 -8.55
N ASP A 38 -3.82 -23.81 -8.27
CA ASP A 38 -4.46 -24.82 -9.12
C ASP A 38 -4.66 -24.35 -10.57
N TRP A 39 -4.96 -23.07 -10.76
CA TRP A 39 -5.18 -22.46 -12.08
C TRP A 39 -3.90 -22.31 -12.91
N CYS A 40 -2.72 -22.33 -12.27
CA CYS A 40 -1.41 -22.14 -12.90
C CYS A 40 -0.46 -23.35 -12.67
N ALA A 41 -0.99 -24.50 -12.30
CA ALA A 41 -0.19 -25.67 -11.92
C ALA A 41 0.84 -26.10 -12.98
N GLU A 42 0.54 -25.87 -14.28
CA GLU A 42 1.42 -26.16 -15.40
C GLU A 42 2.14 -24.92 -15.96
N ASP A 43 1.91 -23.73 -15.36
CA ASP A 43 2.53 -22.49 -15.82
C ASP A 43 4.01 -22.43 -15.48
N SER A 44 4.83 -22.04 -16.46
CA SER A 44 6.29 -22.05 -16.32
C SER A 44 6.80 -21.08 -15.25
N THR A 45 6.12 -19.94 -15.03
CA THR A 45 6.48 -18.96 -14.02
C THR A 45 6.20 -19.51 -12.62
N TYR A 46 5.02 -20.12 -12.43
CA TYR A 46 4.68 -20.80 -11.19
C TYR A 46 5.69 -21.91 -10.87
N LEU A 47 5.95 -22.80 -11.83
CA LEU A 47 6.87 -23.94 -11.63
C LEU A 47 8.30 -23.47 -11.28
N ALA A 48 8.77 -22.39 -11.93
CA ALA A 48 10.08 -21.83 -11.63
C ALA A 48 10.15 -21.17 -10.24
N LYS A 49 9.13 -20.41 -9.86
CA LYS A 49 9.04 -19.78 -8.53
C LYS A 49 8.88 -20.84 -7.43
N ARG A 50 8.04 -21.86 -7.66
CA ARG A 50 7.86 -22.99 -6.73
C ARG A 50 9.17 -23.73 -6.49
N ARG A 51 9.93 -24.03 -7.57
CA ARG A 51 11.24 -24.67 -7.46
C ARG A 51 12.21 -23.85 -6.60
N LEU A 52 12.27 -22.54 -6.81
CA LEU A 52 13.12 -21.65 -6.00
C LEU A 52 12.75 -21.74 -4.51
N ILE A 53 11.46 -21.70 -4.19
CA ILE A 53 10.96 -21.80 -2.80
C ILE A 53 11.35 -23.17 -2.19
N ASP A 54 11.14 -24.26 -2.93
CA ASP A 54 11.44 -25.61 -2.46
C ASP A 54 12.97 -25.84 -2.28
N GLU A 55 13.79 -25.38 -3.23
CA GLU A 55 15.26 -25.48 -3.16
C GLU A 55 15.87 -24.69 -2.01
N THR A 56 15.27 -23.56 -1.65
CA THR A 56 15.73 -22.73 -0.52
C THR A 56 15.15 -23.16 0.82
N GLY A 57 14.22 -24.12 0.85
CA GLY A 57 13.51 -24.54 2.06
C GLY A 57 12.68 -23.41 2.67
N MET A 58 12.26 -22.45 1.85
CA MET A 58 11.53 -21.26 2.30
C MET A 58 10.08 -21.61 2.64
N THR A 59 9.61 -21.13 3.79
CA THR A 59 8.19 -21.11 4.14
C THR A 59 7.66 -19.69 3.94
N ILE A 60 6.56 -19.54 3.20
CA ILE A 60 5.89 -18.25 2.97
C ILE A 60 4.51 -18.32 3.59
N TRP A 61 4.21 -17.35 4.44
CA TRP A 61 2.91 -17.22 5.10
C TRP A 61 2.28 -15.89 4.75
N ARG A 62 1.11 -15.93 4.13
CA ARG A 62 0.33 -14.71 3.83
C ARG A 62 -0.43 -14.24 5.07
N TYR A 63 -0.22 -12.98 5.45
CA TYR A 63 -0.85 -12.34 6.59
C TYR A 63 -1.46 -11.01 6.17
N HIS A 64 -2.59 -11.07 5.45
CA HIS A 64 -3.28 -9.92 4.84
C HIS A 64 -4.45 -9.44 5.70
N ASP A 65 -5.55 -10.20 5.72
CA ASP A 65 -6.82 -9.76 6.31
C ASP A 65 -6.69 -9.38 7.79
N HIS A 66 -5.85 -10.08 8.53
CA HIS A 66 -5.61 -9.81 9.94
C HIS A 66 -4.87 -8.47 10.17
N MET A 67 -4.06 -8.02 9.23
CA MET A 67 -3.42 -6.70 9.31
C MET A 67 -4.45 -5.58 9.23
N HIS A 68 -5.44 -5.73 8.35
CA HIS A 68 -6.54 -4.78 8.18
C HIS A 68 -7.62 -4.89 9.28
N ALA A 69 -7.91 -6.11 9.73
CA ALA A 69 -8.96 -6.38 10.72
C ALA A 69 -8.51 -6.13 12.17
N ALA A 70 -7.21 -6.05 12.44
CA ALA A 70 -6.69 -5.73 13.77
C ALA A 70 -7.21 -4.36 14.25
N ALA A 71 -7.30 -4.18 15.58
CA ALA A 71 -7.70 -2.91 16.16
C ALA A 71 -6.77 -1.78 15.67
N GLY A 72 -7.34 -0.90 14.83
CA GLY A 72 -6.60 0.15 14.15
C GLY A 72 -5.69 -0.42 13.07
N ASP A 73 -6.28 -0.83 11.95
CA ASP A 73 -5.63 -1.30 10.72
C ASP A 73 -4.09 -1.05 10.66
N ARG A 74 -3.29 -2.10 10.78
CA ARG A 74 -1.83 -1.99 10.93
C ARG A 74 -1.12 -1.52 9.66
N ILE A 75 -1.75 -1.71 8.51
CA ILE A 75 -1.24 -1.17 7.23
C ILE A 75 -1.35 0.35 7.25
N TYR A 76 -2.53 0.90 7.58
CA TYR A 76 -2.72 2.36 7.69
C TYR A 76 -1.83 2.98 8.77
N TRP A 77 -1.66 2.31 9.91
CA TRP A 77 -0.73 2.79 10.95
C TRP A 77 0.70 2.89 10.45
N GLY A 78 1.18 1.90 9.72
CA GLY A 78 2.52 1.93 9.14
C GLY A 78 2.69 3.04 8.10
N VAL A 79 1.68 3.25 7.26
CA VAL A 79 1.67 4.37 6.30
C VAL A 79 1.72 5.72 7.04
N ALA A 80 0.88 5.90 8.06
CA ALA A 80 0.87 7.14 8.86
C ALA A 80 2.20 7.38 9.58
N ASP A 81 2.82 6.33 10.10
CA ASP A 81 4.13 6.39 10.76
C ASP A 81 5.22 6.80 9.77
N LYS A 82 5.30 6.14 8.62
CA LYS A 82 6.24 6.45 7.54
C LYS A 82 6.11 7.89 7.04
N LEU A 83 4.87 8.38 6.94
CA LEU A 83 4.59 9.76 6.54
C LEU A 83 4.79 10.78 7.67
N GLY A 84 4.89 10.35 8.93
CA GLY A 84 4.93 11.22 10.09
C GLY A 84 3.59 11.91 10.35
N TRP A 85 2.46 11.23 10.05
CA TRP A 85 1.12 11.80 10.09
C TRP A 85 0.24 11.34 11.25
N ASN A 86 0.76 10.53 12.18
CA ASN A 86 -0.01 10.00 13.31
C ASN A 86 -0.79 11.08 14.08
N GLN A 87 -0.19 12.26 14.28
CA GLN A 87 -0.82 13.38 14.99
C GLN A 87 -1.88 14.12 14.18
N TYR A 88 -2.00 13.88 12.89
CA TYR A 88 -2.93 14.55 11.96
C TYR A 88 -4.17 13.71 11.67
N LEU A 89 -4.25 12.50 12.21
CA LEU A 89 -5.41 11.62 12.01
C LEU A 89 -6.67 12.23 12.62
N VAL A 90 -7.71 12.38 11.83
CA VAL A 90 -9.03 12.84 12.31
C VAL A 90 -9.68 11.71 13.12
N PRO A 91 -9.91 11.89 14.43
CA PRO A 91 -10.38 10.83 15.32
C PRO A 91 -11.83 10.40 15.01
N GLY A 92 -12.17 9.17 15.44
CA GLY A 92 -13.54 8.65 15.40
C GLY A 92 -14.01 8.13 14.04
N ARG A 93 -13.14 8.07 13.03
CA ARG A 93 -13.46 7.48 11.73
C ARG A 93 -12.95 6.06 11.60
N LYS A 94 -13.74 5.22 10.93
CA LYS A 94 -13.27 3.96 10.36
C LYS A 94 -12.60 4.25 9.02
N ALA A 95 -11.82 3.31 8.47
CA ALA A 95 -11.30 3.43 7.10
C ALA A 95 -12.45 3.77 6.10
N PRO A 96 -12.21 4.65 5.12
CA PRO A 96 -10.95 5.30 4.78
C PRO A 96 -10.53 6.39 5.78
N TRP A 97 -9.22 6.51 6.02
CA TRP A 97 -8.70 7.41 7.02
C TRP A 97 -8.48 8.81 6.47
N LEU A 98 -8.94 9.81 7.23
CA LEU A 98 -8.79 11.23 6.92
C LEU A 98 -7.71 11.85 7.81
N TYR A 99 -6.84 12.65 7.20
CA TYR A 99 -5.80 13.40 7.87
C TYR A 99 -5.97 14.90 7.61
N GLU A 100 -5.85 15.70 8.65
CA GLU A 100 -5.75 17.17 8.54
C GLU A 100 -4.28 17.57 8.74
N ILE A 101 -3.54 17.63 7.63
CA ILE A 101 -2.11 18.00 7.61
C ILE A 101 -1.93 19.52 7.61
N PRO A 102 -0.74 20.04 7.97
CA PRO A 102 -0.43 21.44 7.71
C PRO A 102 -0.65 21.80 6.25
N GLN A 103 -1.19 22.98 6.01
CA GLN A 103 -1.51 23.43 4.65
C GLN A 103 -0.28 23.42 3.76
N THR A 104 -0.42 22.84 2.56
CA THR A 104 0.61 22.72 1.53
C THR A 104 -0.03 22.91 0.14
N THR A 105 0.72 22.68 -0.94
CA THR A 105 0.20 22.56 -2.30
C THR A 105 0.19 21.09 -2.76
N LEU A 106 -0.54 20.77 -3.82
CA LEU A 106 -0.55 19.42 -4.40
C LEU A 106 0.84 19.00 -4.86
N VAL A 107 1.59 19.90 -5.50
CA VAL A 107 2.95 19.60 -5.98
C VAL A 107 3.94 19.37 -4.83
N ASP A 108 3.86 20.15 -3.77
CA ASP A 108 4.73 19.97 -2.59
C ASP A 108 4.38 18.69 -1.84
N LEU A 109 3.08 18.38 -1.70
CA LEU A 109 2.64 17.11 -1.14
C LEU A 109 3.17 15.92 -1.95
N ALA A 110 3.05 15.97 -3.28
CA ALA A 110 3.57 14.91 -4.15
C ALA A 110 5.09 14.75 -4.03
N ALA A 111 5.83 15.87 -3.90
CA ALA A 111 7.28 15.83 -3.68
C ALA A 111 7.65 15.21 -2.31
N ASP A 112 6.91 15.54 -1.25
CA ASP A 112 7.11 14.98 0.09
C ASP A 112 6.83 13.46 0.11
N LEU A 113 5.72 13.03 -0.53
CA LEU A 113 5.36 11.62 -0.66
C LEU A 113 6.42 10.83 -1.41
N LYS A 114 6.91 11.33 -2.56
CA LYS A 114 8.00 10.67 -3.31
C LYS A 114 9.22 10.44 -2.44
N ARG A 115 9.63 11.44 -1.68
CA ARG A 115 10.79 11.36 -0.81
C ARG A 115 10.59 10.37 0.34
N LYS A 116 9.41 10.36 0.98
CA LYS A 116 9.11 9.52 2.15
C LYS A 116 8.88 8.06 1.78
N LEU A 117 8.30 7.82 0.60
CA LEU A 117 7.95 6.48 0.12
C LEU A 117 8.96 5.92 -0.89
N ASP A 118 10.11 6.59 -1.06
CA ASP A 118 11.18 6.20 -1.99
C ASP A 118 10.67 5.98 -3.44
N MET A 119 9.86 6.93 -3.92
CA MET A 119 9.26 6.88 -5.26
C MET A 119 9.93 7.88 -6.20
N THR A 120 10.20 7.47 -7.43
CA THR A 120 10.73 8.36 -8.46
C THR A 120 9.63 9.13 -9.19
N THR A 121 8.48 8.50 -9.36
CA THR A 121 7.36 9.00 -10.19
C THR A 121 6.04 8.86 -9.45
N LEU A 122 5.13 9.83 -9.63
CA LEU A 122 3.75 9.80 -9.17
C LEU A 122 2.81 10.21 -10.30
N GLN A 123 1.63 9.59 -10.33
CA GLN A 123 0.52 10.03 -11.18
C GLN A 123 -0.44 10.87 -10.35
N THR A 124 -0.80 12.06 -10.85
CA THR A 124 -1.70 12.99 -10.16
C THR A 124 -2.82 13.46 -11.07
N ILE A 125 -3.97 13.77 -10.48
CA ILE A 125 -5.06 14.54 -11.09
C ILE A 125 -5.33 15.71 -10.16
N GLY A 126 -5.30 16.93 -10.67
CA GLY A 126 -5.50 18.16 -9.90
C GLY A 126 -4.63 19.31 -10.40
N ASP A 127 -4.92 20.52 -9.93
CA ASP A 127 -4.06 21.69 -10.15
C ASP A 127 -2.83 21.56 -9.22
N PRO A 128 -1.59 21.60 -9.74
CA PRO A 128 -0.38 21.51 -8.92
C PRO A 128 -0.31 22.54 -7.78
N GLU A 129 -0.84 23.73 -8.01
CA GLU A 129 -0.80 24.85 -7.05
C GLU A 129 -2.01 24.89 -6.10
N MET A 130 -2.96 23.95 -6.23
CA MET A 130 -4.13 23.95 -5.36
C MET A 130 -3.71 23.76 -3.89
N PRO A 131 -4.38 24.48 -2.96
CA PRO A 131 -4.12 24.28 -1.53
C PRO A 131 -4.65 22.93 -1.06
N VAL A 132 -3.87 22.26 -0.22
CA VAL A 132 -4.17 20.96 0.37
C VAL A 132 -4.00 21.03 1.88
N ASN A 133 -5.02 20.59 2.61
CA ASN A 133 -4.99 20.43 4.05
C ASN A 133 -5.62 19.09 4.48
N LYS A 134 -6.70 18.65 3.79
CA LYS A 134 -7.42 17.41 4.09
C LYS A 134 -7.08 16.32 3.10
N VAL A 135 -6.50 15.24 3.61
CA VAL A 135 -6.03 14.11 2.80
C VAL A 135 -6.75 12.84 3.21
N LEU A 136 -7.47 12.22 2.28
CA LEU A 136 -8.10 10.93 2.44
C LEU A 136 -7.17 9.83 1.93
N ILE A 137 -6.89 8.80 2.72
CA ILE A 137 -6.05 7.68 2.29
C ILE A 137 -6.92 6.44 2.06
N LEU A 138 -6.73 5.81 0.90
CA LEU A 138 -7.31 4.54 0.47
C LEU A 138 -6.18 3.67 -0.08
N VAL A 139 -5.62 2.83 0.79
CA VAL A 139 -4.50 1.95 0.43
C VAL A 139 -4.95 0.79 -0.46
N GLY A 140 -4.02 0.23 -1.21
CA GLY A 140 -4.20 -0.98 -2.02
C GLY A 140 -5.47 -0.97 -2.88
N GLY A 141 -6.21 -2.06 -2.83
CA GLY A 141 -7.50 -2.21 -3.50
C GLY A 141 -8.66 -1.42 -2.85
N GLY A 142 -8.45 -0.79 -1.69
CA GLY A 142 -9.45 0.05 -1.01
C GLY A 142 -9.94 1.19 -1.89
N SER A 143 -9.08 1.75 -2.71
CA SER A 143 -9.41 2.81 -3.66
C SER A 143 -10.27 2.36 -4.86
N LEU A 144 -10.47 1.06 -5.03
CA LEU A 144 -11.46 0.49 -5.96
C LEU A 144 -12.84 0.31 -5.33
N GLY A 145 -12.99 0.63 -4.02
CA GLY A 145 -14.26 0.60 -3.32
C GLY A 145 -14.63 -0.74 -2.67
N LEU A 146 -13.75 -1.76 -2.73
CA LEU A 146 -13.97 -3.09 -2.11
C LEU A 146 -15.33 -3.72 -2.50
N GLY A 147 -15.69 -3.60 -3.79
CA GLY A 147 -16.95 -4.09 -4.36
C GLY A 147 -18.09 -3.06 -4.40
N VAL A 148 -17.86 -1.84 -3.91
CA VAL A 148 -18.77 -0.68 -3.97
C VAL A 148 -18.03 0.46 -4.67
N GLU A 149 -18.11 0.50 -6.01
CA GLU A 149 -17.29 1.40 -6.84
C GLU A 149 -17.46 2.89 -6.50
N GLU A 150 -18.62 3.29 -6.02
CA GLU A 150 -18.91 4.68 -5.60
C GLU A 150 -18.30 5.06 -4.23
N MET A 151 -17.87 4.08 -3.43
CA MET A 151 -17.42 4.33 -2.05
C MET A 151 -16.27 5.35 -1.95
N PRO A 152 -15.20 5.30 -2.77
CA PRO A 152 -14.11 6.29 -2.70
C PRO A 152 -14.59 7.72 -2.98
N MET A 153 -15.46 7.88 -3.96
CA MET A 153 -16.02 9.18 -4.35
C MET A 153 -16.97 9.73 -3.27
N GLN A 154 -17.83 8.87 -2.71
CA GLN A 154 -18.70 9.23 -1.59
C GLN A 154 -17.88 9.60 -0.34
N ALA A 155 -16.82 8.86 -0.05
CA ALA A 155 -15.93 9.17 1.07
C ALA A 155 -15.25 10.53 0.90
N MET A 156 -14.77 10.84 -0.30
CA MET A 156 -14.19 12.15 -0.60
C MET A 156 -15.19 13.29 -0.43
N GLU A 157 -16.42 13.11 -0.92
CA GLU A 157 -17.49 14.12 -0.77
C GLU A 157 -17.90 14.32 0.68
N GLN A 158 -18.15 13.25 1.43
CA GLN A 158 -18.58 13.28 2.83
C GLN A 158 -17.50 13.85 3.77
N THR A 159 -16.24 13.69 3.44
CA THR A 159 -15.11 14.18 4.25
C THR A 159 -14.70 15.58 3.86
N HIS A 160 -15.15 16.08 2.71
CA HIS A 160 -14.64 17.30 2.11
C HIS A 160 -13.11 17.27 1.98
N ALA A 161 -12.55 16.11 1.59
CA ALA A 161 -11.12 15.97 1.39
C ALA A 161 -10.69 16.71 0.12
N ASP A 162 -9.53 17.38 0.21
CA ASP A 162 -8.92 18.06 -0.93
C ASP A 162 -8.22 17.07 -1.86
N VAL A 163 -7.56 16.06 -1.26
CA VAL A 163 -6.78 15.06 -1.99
C VAL A 163 -7.12 13.66 -1.51
N MET A 164 -7.22 12.73 -2.46
CA MET A 164 -7.27 11.29 -2.20
C MET A 164 -5.92 10.67 -2.56
N LEU A 165 -5.25 10.04 -1.59
CA LEU A 165 -4.13 9.14 -1.85
C LEU A 165 -4.67 7.75 -2.14
N CYS A 166 -4.35 7.21 -3.31
CA CYS A 166 -4.89 5.94 -3.80
C CYS A 166 -3.80 4.88 -3.98
N GLY A 167 -4.15 3.63 -3.69
CA GLY A 167 -3.42 2.48 -4.20
C GLY A 167 -3.74 2.23 -5.67
N ASP A 168 -4.62 1.27 -5.94
CA ASP A 168 -5.12 0.99 -7.28
C ASP A 168 -6.22 1.98 -7.71
N VAL A 169 -6.35 2.19 -9.02
CA VAL A 169 -7.41 3.06 -9.58
C VAL A 169 -7.94 2.52 -10.89
N THR A 170 -9.20 2.82 -11.16
CA THR A 170 -9.80 2.70 -12.50
C THR A 170 -10.04 4.08 -13.10
N GLU A 171 -9.69 4.23 -14.40
CA GLU A 171 -9.73 5.55 -15.04
C GLU A 171 -11.15 6.09 -15.21
N TRP A 172 -12.13 5.21 -15.39
CA TRP A 172 -13.53 5.61 -15.63
C TRP A 172 -14.38 5.83 -14.36
N THR A 173 -13.85 5.52 -13.17
CA THR A 173 -14.51 5.74 -11.87
C THR A 173 -13.90 6.93 -11.15
N THR A 174 -13.08 6.69 -10.12
CA THR A 174 -12.49 7.73 -9.27
C THR A 174 -11.66 8.75 -10.06
N CYS A 175 -10.88 8.30 -11.06
CA CYS A 175 -10.10 9.24 -11.87
C CYS A 175 -10.98 10.19 -12.68
N ALA A 176 -12.04 9.67 -13.33
CA ALA A 176 -12.98 10.50 -14.09
C ALA A 176 -13.70 11.48 -13.15
N TYR A 177 -14.19 11.01 -12.01
CA TYR A 177 -14.86 11.85 -11.01
C TYR A 177 -13.97 13.03 -10.54
N ILE A 178 -12.73 12.76 -10.16
CA ILE A 178 -11.79 13.79 -9.70
C ILE A 178 -11.44 14.76 -10.84
N ARG A 179 -11.22 14.24 -12.05
CA ARG A 179 -10.92 15.04 -13.23
C ARG A 179 -12.06 16.00 -13.56
N ASP A 180 -13.31 15.52 -13.55
CA ASP A 180 -14.48 16.34 -13.81
C ASP A 180 -14.66 17.39 -12.70
N ALA A 181 -14.48 17.01 -11.42
CA ALA A 181 -14.54 17.94 -10.29
C ALA A 181 -13.53 19.08 -10.46
N MET A 182 -12.29 18.78 -10.82
CA MET A 182 -11.25 19.78 -11.11
C MET A 182 -11.66 20.70 -12.27
N GLN A 183 -12.16 20.14 -13.38
CA GLN A 183 -12.60 20.91 -14.54
C GLN A 183 -13.82 21.81 -14.25
N LEU A 184 -14.62 21.44 -13.26
CA LEU A 184 -15.74 22.24 -12.75
C LEU A 184 -15.31 23.26 -11.67
N GLY A 185 -14.01 23.42 -11.44
CA GLY A 185 -13.47 24.41 -10.48
C GLY A 185 -13.59 24.00 -9.02
N GLN A 186 -13.81 22.71 -8.73
CA GLN A 186 -13.81 22.20 -7.37
C GLN A 186 -12.37 21.91 -6.91
N ASN A 187 -12.11 22.15 -5.62
CA ASN A 187 -10.81 21.86 -5.00
C ASN A 187 -10.70 20.36 -4.67
N LYS A 188 -10.53 19.52 -5.68
CA LYS A 188 -10.37 18.07 -5.55
C LYS A 188 -9.20 17.58 -6.39
N ALA A 189 -8.38 16.71 -5.80
CA ALA A 189 -7.25 16.08 -6.46
C ALA A 189 -7.08 14.63 -6.05
N MET A 190 -6.24 13.92 -6.77
CA MET A 190 -5.83 12.55 -6.48
C MET A 190 -4.33 12.37 -6.71
N ILE A 191 -3.70 11.59 -5.86
CA ILE A 191 -2.35 11.08 -6.04
C ILE A 191 -2.41 9.56 -6.00
N LYS A 192 -1.95 8.91 -7.07
CA LYS A 192 -1.84 7.46 -7.15
C LYS A 192 -0.45 7.02 -6.69
N LEU A 193 -0.39 6.29 -5.60
CA LEU A 193 0.83 5.68 -5.06
C LEU A 193 1.12 4.31 -5.71
N GLY A 194 0.07 3.62 -6.20
CA GLY A 194 0.12 2.21 -6.55
C GLY A 194 -0.11 1.30 -5.35
N HIS A 195 -0.47 0.05 -5.61
CA HIS A 195 -0.85 -0.90 -4.56
C HIS A 195 0.30 -1.08 -3.56
N GLU A 196 1.45 -1.45 -4.07
CA GLU A 196 2.65 -1.76 -3.29
C GLU A 196 3.06 -0.57 -2.40
N ARG A 197 3.34 0.61 -2.96
CA ARG A 197 3.82 1.77 -2.18
C ARG A 197 2.77 2.34 -1.21
N SER A 198 1.49 2.05 -1.43
CA SER A 198 0.43 2.46 -0.51
C SER A 198 0.29 1.56 0.73
N GLU A 199 0.86 0.34 0.71
CA GLU A 199 0.72 -0.65 1.79
C GLU A 199 2.04 -1.15 2.38
N GLU A 200 3.13 -1.11 1.61
CA GLU A 200 4.42 -1.65 2.02
C GLU A 200 4.93 -1.08 3.36
N ALA A 201 4.68 0.20 3.62
CA ALA A 201 5.05 0.84 4.89
C ALA A 201 4.40 0.14 6.11
N GLY A 202 3.23 -0.50 5.93
CA GLY A 202 2.60 -1.34 6.96
C GLY A 202 3.42 -2.58 7.27
N MET A 203 4.05 -3.18 6.26
CA MET A 203 4.92 -4.35 6.43
C MET A 203 6.29 -3.95 6.99
N GLU A 204 6.85 -2.81 6.57
CA GLU A 204 8.04 -2.25 7.22
C GLU A 204 7.78 -2.00 8.71
N TYR A 205 6.62 -1.42 9.05
CA TYR A 205 6.19 -1.20 10.43
C TYR A 205 6.03 -2.51 11.21
N MET A 206 5.63 -3.62 10.56
CA MET A 206 5.57 -4.94 11.21
C MET A 206 6.93 -5.34 11.79
N ALA A 207 8.04 -5.04 11.15
CA ALA A 207 9.37 -5.34 11.65
C ALA A 207 9.70 -4.63 12.97
N THR A 208 8.96 -3.60 13.35
CA THR A 208 9.18 -2.86 14.61
C THR A 208 8.46 -3.48 15.82
N TRP A 209 7.29 -4.10 15.62
CA TRP A 209 6.47 -4.63 16.70
C TRP A 209 6.42 -6.16 16.76
N LEU A 210 6.68 -6.86 15.65
CA LEU A 210 6.66 -8.32 15.63
C LEU A 210 7.73 -8.95 16.56
N PRO A 211 8.95 -8.42 16.69
CA PRO A 211 9.94 -8.96 17.62
C PRO A 211 9.42 -9.12 19.05
N ASP A 212 8.68 -8.14 19.57
CA ASP A 212 8.12 -8.20 20.92
C ASP A 212 7.04 -9.29 21.06
N LEU A 213 6.24 -9.52 20.00
CA LEU A 213 5.20 -10.56 20.03
C LEU A 213 5.75 -11.99 19.99
N ILE A 214 6.97 -12.16 19.50
CA ILE A 214 7.63 -13.46 19.41
C ILE A 214 8.74 -13.60 20.47
N ASP A 215 8.70 -12.81 21.54
CA ASP A 215 9.68 -12.81 22.64
C ASP A 215 11.14 -12.77 22.14
N HIS A 216 11.39 -12.04 21.04
CA HIS A 216 12.70 -11.91 20.40
C HIS A 216 13.38 -13.24 20.08
N CYS A 217 12.61 -14.31 19.84
CA CYS A 217 13.15 -15.67 19.63
C CYS A 217 13.98 -15.80 18.33
N CYS A 218 13.79 -14.88 17.37
CA CYS A 218 14.61 -14.79 16.16
C CYS A 218 14.61 -13.36 15.60
N PRO A 219 15.62 -13.00 14.77
CA PRO A 219 15.63 -11.72 14.07
C PRO A 219 14.44 -11.57 13.13
N VAL A 220 13.89 -10.35 13.06
CA VAL A 220 12.89 -9.94 12.08
C VAL A 220 13.49 -8.82 11.23
N ILE A 221 13.47 -8.98 9.91
CA ILE A 221 13.95 -7.98 8.95
C ILE A 221 12.86 -7.62 7.96
N PHE A 222 12.84 -6.38 7.53
CA PHE A 222 12.03 -5.96 6.39
C PHE A 222 12.84 -6.14 5.09
N ILE A 223 12.17 -6.62 4.03
CA ILE A 223 12.69 -6.67 2.66
C ILE A 223 11.70 -5.95 1.76
N ASP A 224 12.16 -4.87 1.13
CA ASP A 224 11.40 -4.07 0.16
C ASP A 224 11.07 -4.92 -1.07
N ALA A 225 9.78 -5.04 -1.41
CA ALA A 225 9.33 -5.75 -2.61
C ALA A 225 9.60 -4.97 -3.90
N LYS A 226 9.80 -3.67 -3.80
CA LYS A 226 10.01 -2.68 -4.86
C LYS A 226 8.82 -2.55 -5.80
N GLU A 227 8.67 -1.37 -6.39
CA GLU A 227 7.65 -1.13 -7.39
C GLU A 227 7.80 -2.08 -8.59
N PRO A 228 6.69 -2.69 -9.09
CA PRO A 228 6.74 -3.59 -10.23
C PRO A 228 6.96 -2.86 -11.56
N PHE A 229 6.79 -1.53 -11.58
CA PHE A 229 6.84 -0.71 -12.78
C PHE A 229 8.20 -0.04 -12.96
N VAL A 230 8.64 0.03 -14.20
CA VAL A 230 9.80 0.83 -14.63
C VAL A 230 9.29 1.95 -15.52
N TYR A 231 9.67 3.18 -15.23
CA TYR A 231 9.28 4.36 -16.03
C TYR A 231 10.38 4.66 -17.05
N LEU A 232 10.03 4.60 -18.35
CA LEU A 232 10.93 4.78 -19.50
C LEU A 232 10.85 6.21 -20.03
#